data_685aeba9b85d50dcd1506bfa514e687a
#
_entry.id   685aeba9b85d50dcd1506bfa514e687a
#
_cell.length_a   1.000
_cell.length_b   1.000
_cell.length_c   1.000
_cell.angle_alpha   90.00
_cell.angle_beta   90.00
_cell.angle_gamma   90.00
#
_symmetry.space_group_name_H-M   'P 1'
#
loop_
_entity.id
_entity.type
_entity.pdbx_description
1 polymer ?
#
loop_
_entity_poly.entity_id
_entity_poly.type
_entity_poly.pdbx_seq_one_letter_code
_entity_poly.pdbx_strand_id
1 'polypeptide(L)'
;MRHQLINPSGYFSDVSEFLDMARRGLILLPPDPDVNVQPIHGADLAGFCVSKLGGAPGSWDVGGPDVLSYRDIAAMAIDAIGRPARTIVVPRPVVTAGVAVASRIGRRPRDLAEFFRDGLTQQATGNAYGQHHLANHFHDLTNPL
;
A
#
# COMPACT_ATOMS: atom_id res chain seq x y z
N MET A 1 -10.25 -30.34 -9.26
CA MET A 1 -9.37 -29.64 -8.30
C MET A 1 -10.19 -28.57 -7.59
N ARG A 2 -10.19 -28.55 -6.26
CA ARG A 2 -10.87 -27.49 -5.48
C ARG A 2 -9.82 -26.44 -5.13
N HIS A 3 -9.98 -25.21 -5.57
CA HIS A 3 -9.07 -24.11 -5.22
C HIS A 3 -9.86 -22.92 -4.68
N GLN A 4 -9.17 -22.14 -3.87
CA GLN A 4 -9.68 -20.90 -3.31
C GLN A 4 -8.74 -19.79 -3.74
N LEU A 5 -9.30 -18.71 -4.24
CA LEU A 5 -8.57 -17.53 -4.68
C LEU A 5 -8.78 -16.41 -3.67
N ILE A 6 -7.71 -15.88 -3.12
CA ILE A 6 -7.74 -14.76 -2.19
C ILE A 6 -7.02 -13.59 -2.86
N ASN A 7 -7.75 -12.49 -3.04
CA ASN A 7 -7.27 -11.28 -3.70
C ASN A 7 -7.12 -10.17 -2.63
N PRO A 8 -5.92 -9.97 -2.07
CA PRO A 8 -5.70 -8.85 -1.14
C PRO A 8 -5.69 -7.52 -1.90
N SER A 9 -6.26 -6.49 -1.29
CA SER A 9 -6.35 -5.14 -1.87
C SER A 9 -5.06 -4.31 -1.74
N GLY A 10 -4.03 -4.85 -1.15
CA GLY A 10 -2.72 -4.23 -0.92
C GLY A 10 -2.14 -4.64 0.41
N TYR A 11 -0.87 -4.39 0.62
CA TYR A 11 -0.15 -4.78 1.84
C TYR A 11 0.38 -3.56 2.60
N PHE A 12 0.49 -3.66 3.92
CA PHE A 12 1.17 -2.64 4.73
C PHE A 12 2.62 -2.42 4.30
N SER A 13 3.31 -3.47 3.86
CA SER A 13 4.68 -3.37 3.34
C SER A 13 4.79 -2.43 2.13
N ASP A 14 3.80 -2.43 1.25
CA ASP A 14 3.81 -1.61 0.05
C ASP A 14 3.67 -0.12 0.38
N VAL A 15 2.82 0.21 1.35
CA VAL A 15 2.61 1.60 1.78
C VAL A 15 3.64 2.06 2.80
N SER A 16 4.47 1.18 3.35
CA SER A 16 5.57 1.55 4.25
C SER A 16 6.65 2.40 3.56
N GLU A 17 6.72 2.41 2.23
CA GLU A 17 7.58 3.32 1.46
C GLU A 17 7.27 4.80 1.75
N PHE A 18 6.01 5.12 2.12
CA PHE A 18 5.63 6.47 2.54
C PHE A 18 6.37 6.94 3.80
N LEU A 19 6.71 6.03 4.72
CA LEU A 19 7.56 6.36 5.88
C LEU A 19 8.96 6.76 5.45
N ASP A 20 9.55 6.05 4.51
CA ASP A 20 10.90 6.36 4.03
C ASP A 20 10.93 7.69 3.25
N MET A 21 9.89 7.97 2.49
CA MET A 21 9.70 9.27 1.86
C MET A 21 9.52 10.39 2.92
N ALA A 22 8.71 10.15 3.96
CA ALA A 22 8.52 11.11 5.06
C ALA A 22 9.82 11.39 5.81
N ARG A 23 10.65 10.37 6.08
CA ARG A 23 11.98 10.53 6.70
C ARG A 23 12.90 11.43 5.88
N ARG A 24 12.79 11.39 4.55
CA ARG A 24 13.55 12.23 3.61
C ARG A 24 12.96 13.63 3.44
N GLY A 25 11.78 13.90 4.04
CA GLY A 25 11.12 15.19 4.00
C GLY A 25 10.31 15.49 2.73
N LEU A 26 10.14 14.52 1.85
CA LEU A 26 9.37 14.65 0.61
C LEU A 26 8.59 13.38 0.33
N ILE A 27 7.26 13.49 0.23
CA ILE A 27 6.36 12.40 -0.15
C ILE A 27 5.83 12.66 -1.56
N LEU A 28 6.06 11.71 -2.45
CA LEU A 28 5.50 11.71 -3.78
C LEU A 28 4.16 10.99 -3.76
N LEU A 29 3.08 11.71 -4.09
CA LEU A 29 1.74 11.15 -4.20
C LEU A 29 1.46 10.72 -5.65
N PRO A 30 0.65 9.66 -5.84
CA PRO A 30 0.22 9.26 -7.18
C PRO A 30 -0.60 10.36 -7.86
N PRO A 31 -0.80 10.26 -9.19
CA PRO A 31 -1.60 11.23 -9.94
C PRO A 31 -3.03 11.39 -9.43
N ASP A 32 -3.55 10.38 -8.78
CA ASP A 32 -4.91 10.33 -8.22
C ASP A 32 -4.83 9.99 -6.72
N PRO A 33 -4.41 10.96 -5.88
CA PRO A 33 -4.09 10.69 -4.48
C PRO A 33 -5.32 10.45 -3.58
N ASP A 34 -6.51 10.70 -4.10
CA ASP A 34 -7.78 10.53 -3.39
C ASP A 34 -8.45 9.18 -3.67
N VAL A 35 -7.79 8.31 -4.47
CA VAL A 35 -8.21 6.92 -4.68
C VAL A 35 -8.15 6.15 -3.36
N ASN A 36 -9.23 5.41 -3.09
CA ASN A 36 -9.33 4.60 -1.89
C ASN A 36 -8.60 3.26 -2.06
N VAL A 37 -7.77 2.95 -1.08
CA VAL A 37 -7.09 1.67 -0.91
C VAL A 37 -7.36 1.12 0.47
N GLN A 38 -7.22 -0.18 0.63
CA GLN A 38 -7.54 -0.86 1.89
C GLN A 38 -6.43 -1.88 2.19
N PRO A 39 -5.21 -1.41 2.53
CA PRO A 39 -4.09 -2.28 2.77
C PRO A 39 -4.33 -3.19 3.98
N ILE A 40 -3.84 -4.43 3.92
CA ILE A 40 -3.96 -5.42 4.98
C ILE A 40 -2.60 -5.77 5.57
N HIS A 41 -2.56 -6.00 6.88
CA HIS A 41 -1.37 -6.52 7.55
C HIS A 41 -1.15 -7.99 7.19
N GLY A 42 0.11 -8.40 6.99
CA GLY A 42 0.43 -9.77 6.58
C GLY A 42 -0.06 -10.85 7.55
N ALA A 43 -0.05 -10.59 8.87
CA ALA A 43 -0.57 -11.51 9.87
C ALA A 43 -2.10 -11.67 9.77
N ASP A 44 -2.84 -10.59 9.51
CA ASP A 44 -4.29 -10.64 9.33
C ASP A 44 -4.64 -11.40 8.04
N LEU A 45 -3.90 -11.14 6.96
CA LEU A 45 -4.08 -11.89 5.72
C LEU A 45 -3.80 -13.39 5.91
N ALA A 46 -2.76 -13.74 6.63
CA ALA A 46 -2.45 -15.13 6.95
C ALA A 46 -3.60 -15.80 7.76
N GLY A 47 -4.13 -15.08 8.76
CA GLY A 47 -5.31 -15.52 9.51
C GLY A 47 -6.53 -15.75 8.63
N PHE A 48 -6.77 -14.82 7.68
CA PHE A 48 -7.85 -14.98 6.69
C PHE A 48 -7.64 -16.22 5.82
N CYS A 49 -6.44 -16.42 5.29
CA CYS A 49 -6.11 -17.61 4.48
C CYS A 49 -6.36 -18.91 5.27
N VAL A 50 -5.91 -18.97 6.52
CA VAL A 50 -6.12 -20.13 7.39
C VAL A 50 -7.61 -20.37 7.61
N SER A 51 -8.41 -19.33 7.82
CA SER A 51 -9.86 -19.45 8.02
C SER A 51 -10.59 -20.04 6.81
N LYS A 52 -10.00 -19.98 5.61
CA LYS A 52 -10.58 -20.55 4.38
C LYS A 52 -10.13 -21.99 4.09
N LEU A 53 -9.12 -22.49 4.79
CA LEU A 53 -8.63 -23.86 4.58
C LEU A 53 -9.73 -24.89 4.83
N GLY A 54 -9.90 -25.82 3.88
CA GLY A 54 -10.93 -26.85 3.96
C GLY A 54 -12.34 -26.41 3.61
N GLY A 55 -12.56 -25.12 3.32
CA GLY A 55 -13.86 -24.58 2.90
C GLY A 55 -14.22 -24.87 1.44
N ALA A 56 -15.38 -24.38 1.03
CA ALA A 56 -15.83 -24.46 -0.36
C ALA A 56 -14.92 -23.66 -1.30
N PRO A 57 -14.77 -24.08 -2.57
CA PRO A 57 -14.08 -23.28 -3.58
C PRO A 57 -14.73 -21.91 -3.74
N GLY A 58 -13.92 -20.88 -3.96
CA GLY A 58 -14.44 -19.52 -4.14
C GLY A 58 -13.34 -18.50 -4.36
N SER A 59 -13.75 -17.26 -4.57
CA SER A 59 -12.86 -16.09 -4.69
C SER A 59 -13.28 -15.06 -3.66
N TRP A 60 -12.31 -14.48 -2.96
CA TRP A 60 -12.52 -13.48 -1.92
C TRP A 60 -11.60 -12.29 -2.13
N ASP A 61 -12.20 -11.12 -2.22
CA ASP A 61 -11.49 -9.86 -2.15
C ASP A 61 -11.42 -9.43 -0.68
N VAL A 62 -10.21 -9.25 -0.15
CA VAL A 62 -9.98 -8.93 1.26
C VAL A 62 -9.10 -7.70 1.41
N GLY A 63 -9.49 -6.81 2.30
CA GLY A 63 -8.72 -5.63 2.71
C GLY A 63 -8.57 -5.57 4.23
N GLY A 64 -7.71 -4.67 4.69
CA GLY A 64 -7.56 -4.40 6.11
C GLY A 64 -8.77 -3.70 6.73
N PRO A 65 -8.71 -3.35 8.03
CA PRO A 65 -9.82 -2.71 8.73
C PRO A 65 -10.11 -1.28 8.24
N ASP A 66 -9.12 -0.61 7.64
CA ASP A 66 -9.22 0.81 7.27
C ASP A 66 -9.24 0.99 5.75
N VAL A 67 -10.19 1.79 5.27
CA VAL A 67 -10.20 2.31 3.90
C VAL A 67 -9.57 3.71 3.93
N LEU A 68 -8.49 3.89 3.19
CA LEU A 68 -7.63 5.08 3.25
C LEU A 68 -7.38 5.63 1.85
N SER A 69 -7.25 6.94 1.72
CA SER A 69 -6.66 7.55 0.54
C SER A 69 -5.13 7.61 0.66
N TYR A 70 -4.43 7.82 -0.45
CA TYR A 70 -2.97 8.03 -0.38
C TYR A 70 -2.60 9.29 0.38
N ARG A 71 -3.49 10.30 0.43
CA ARG A 71 -3.31 11.49 1.28
C ARG A 71 -3.36 11.12 2.76
N ASP A 72 -4.30 10.26 3.16
CA ASP A 72 -4.41 9.79 4.54
C ASP A 72 -3.14 9.01 4.94
N ILE A 73 -2.66 8.13 4.07
CA ILE A 73 -1.43 7.36 4.30
C ILE A 73 -0.22 8.30 4.44
N ALA A 74 -0.10 9.31 3.59
CA ALA A 74 0.96 10.31 3.70
C ALA A 74 0.88 11.10 5.02
N ALA A 75 -0.32 11.50 5.43
CA ALA A 75 -0.53 12.21 6.70
C ALA A 75 -0.16 11.32 7.89
N MET A 76 -0.54 10.04 7.90
CA MET A 76 -0.15 9.07 8.92
C MET A 76 1.38 8.87 8.98
N ALA A 77 2.05 8.82 7.81
CA ALA A 77 3.49 8.70 7.75
C ALA A 77 4.21 9.94 8.33
N ILE A 78 3.72 11.14 8.03
CA ILE A 78 4.24 12.39 8.58
C ILE A 78 4.06 12.43 10.10
N ASP A 79 2.87 12.05 10.57
CA ASP A 79 2.56 12.00 12.00
C ASP A 79 3.46 11.02 12.76
N ALA A 80 3.63 9.81 12.23
CA ALA A 80 4.50 8.79 12.82
C ALA A 80 5.96 9.23 12.90
N ILE A 81 6.47 9.99 11.92
CA ILE A 81 7.84 10.52 11.92
C ILE A 81 7.98 11.73 12.86
N GLY A 82 6.90 12.45 13.16
CA GLY A 82 6.91 13.65 14.01
C GLY A 82 7.67 14.84 13.42
N ARG A 83 7.90 14.87 12.10
CA ARG A 83 8.56 15.96 11.40
C ARG A 83 7.80 16.32 10.13
N PRO A 84 7.74 17.62 9.77
CA PRO A 84 7.04 18.05 8.56
C PRO A 84 7.72 17.47 7.31
N ALA A 85 6.91 17.00 6.36
CA ALA A 85 7.35 16.63 5.03
C ALA A 85 6.47 17.29 3.98
N ARG A 86 7.06 17.60 2.83
CA ARG A 86 6.31 18.13 1.68
C ARG A 86 5.64 16.99 0.93
N THR A 87 4.41 17.19 0.51
CA THR A 87 3.69 16.27 -0.37
C THR A 87 3.56 16.87 -1.76
N ILE A 88 3.92 16.11 -2.79
CA ILE A 88 3.83 16.53 -4.18
C ILE A 88 3.08 15.46 -4.96
N VAL A 89 2.00 15.86 -5.66
CA VAL A 89 1.30 14.98 -6.60
C VAL A 89 2.11 14.89 -7.89
N VAL A 90 2.48 13.67 -8.27
CA VAL A 90 3.26 13.42 -9.50
C VAL A 90 2.30 13.31 -10.69
N PRO A 91 2.42 14.16 -11.72
CA PRO A 91 1.56 14.10 -12.89
C PRO A 91 1.73 12.77 -13.66
N ARG A 92 0.66 12.26 -14.26
CA ARG A 92 0.67 11.01 -15.06
C ARG A 92 1.79 10.94 -16.10
N PRO A 93 2.07 12.00 -16.90
CA PRO A 93 3.16 11.96 -17.88
C PRO A 93 4.54 11.73 -17.24
N VAL A 94 4.77 12.29 -16.05
CA VAL A 94 6.02 12.13 -15.29
C VAL A 94 6.17 10.69 -14.80
N VAL A 95 5.10 10.09 -14.29
CA VAL A 95 5.08 8.66 -13.89
C VAL A 95 5.42 7.78 -15.08
N THR A 96 4.78 7.99 -16.23
CA THR A 96 5.01 7.21 -17.45
C THR A 96 6.45 7.34 -17.95
N ALA A 97 6.99 8.56 -17.96
CA ALA A 97 8.39 8.81 -18.32
C ALA A 97 9.35 8.16 -17.33
N GLY A 98 9.07 8.23 -16.03
CA GLY A 98 9.86 7.60 -14.98
C GLY A 98 9.92 6.07 -15.12
N VAL A 99 8.80 5.43 -15.44
CA VAL A 99 8.74 3.99 -15.73
C VAL A 99 9.63 3.64 -16.92
N ALA A 100 9.54 4.41 -18.01
CA ALA A 100 10.32 4.18 -19.23
C ALA A 100 11.83 4.30 -18.98
N VAL A 101 12.25 5.25 -18.14
CA VAL A 101 13.66 5.42 -17.76
C VAL A 101 14.09 4.31 -16.79
N ALA A 102 13.30 4.03 -15.77
CA ALA A 102 13.60 3.02 -14.76
C ALA A 102 13.76 1.63 -15.36
N SER A 103 12.97 1.29 -16.40
CA SER A 103 13.07 0.01 -17.11
C SER A 103 14.41 -0.21 -17.82
N ARG A 104 15.17 0.87 -18.08
CA ARG A 104 16.51 0.83 -18.68
C ARG A 104 17.64 0.73 -17.65
N ILE A 105 17.38 1.07 -16.39
CA ILE A 105 18.41 1.19 -15.35
C ILE A 105 18.52 -0.07 -14.49
N GLY A 106 17.45 -0.87 -14.36
CA GLY A 106 17.49 -2.12 -13.61
C GLY A 106 16.13 -2.55 -13.06
N ARG A 107 16.11 -3.73 -12.40
CA ARG A 107 14.87 -4.33 -11.90
C ARG A 107 14.22 -3.54 -10.76
N ARG A 108 14.98 -3.11 -9.74
CA ARG A 108 14.46 -2.38 -8.57
C ARG A 108 13.74 -1.07 -8.91
N PRO A 109 14.33 -0.15 -9.72
CA PRO A 109 13.64 1.05 -10.16
C PRO A 109 12.41 0.75 -11.03
N ARG A 110 12.47 -0.33 -11.80
CA ARG A 110 11.35 -0.79 -12.63
C ARG A 110 10.16 -1.24 -11.79
N ASP A 111 10.40 -2.09 -10.78
CA ASP A 111 9.34 -2.63 -9.93
C ASP A 111 8.63 -1.51 -9.15
N LEU A 112 9.39 -0.54 -8.63
CA LEU A 112 8.84 0.65 -7.98
C LEU A 112 8.02 1.51 -8.95
N ALA A 113 8.50 1.69 -10.16
CA ALA A 113 7.81 2.47 -11.18
C ALA A 113 6.54 1.78 -11.68
N GLU A 114 6.55 0.45 -11.84
CA GLU A 114 5.36 -0.34 -12.17
C GLU A 114 4.34 -0.30 -11.02
N PHE A 115 4.79 -0.37 -9.77
CA PHE A 115 3.96 -0.18 -8.60
C PHE A 115 3.25 1.18 -8.62
N PHE A 116 4.00 2.27 -8.90
CA PHE A 116 3.42 3.61 -9.03
C PHE A 116 2.46 3.75 -10.22
N ARG A 117 2.72 3.04 -11.31
CA ARG A 117 1.85 3.11 -12.50
C ARG A 117 0.55 2.33 -12.31
N ASP A 118 0.65 1.08 -11.88
CA ASP A 118 -0.46 0.12 -11.92
C ASP A 118 -1.11 -0.05 -10.54
N GLY A 119 -0.32 -0.03 -9.47
CA GLY A 119 -0.79 -0.26 -8.11
C GLY A 119 -1.52 0.93 -7.49
N LEU A 120 -1.17 2.15 -7.90
CA LEU A 120 -1.68 3.37 -7.28
C LEU A 120 -2.78 4.09 -8.10
N THR A 121 -3.18 3.54 -9.24
CA THR A 121 -4.19 4.18 -10.10
C THR A 121 -5.56 3.52 -10.03
N GLN A 122 -5.67 2.38 -9.34
CA GLN A 122 -6.93 1.64 -9.23
C GLN A 122 -7.42 1.65 -7.79
N GLN A 123 -8.72 1.85 -7.64
CA GLN A 123 -9.39 1.65 -6.36
C GLN A 123 -9.30 0.16 -6.00
N ALA A 124 -8.66 -0.14 -4.89
CA ALA A 124 -8.46 -1.49 -4.39
C ALA A 124 -9.07 -1.61 -3.00
N THR A 125 -10.31 -2.07 -2.94
CA THR A 125 -11.03 -2.33 -1.70
C THR A 125 -11.62 -3.73 -1.73
N GLY A 126 -11.72 -4.34 -0.55
CA GLY A 126 -12.30 -5.67 -0.36
C GLY A 126 -13.13 -5.73 0.92
N ASN A 127 -13.49 -6.93 1.33
CA ASN A 127 -14.12 -7.13 2.63
C ASN A 127 -13.12 -6.83 3.74
N ALA A 128 -13.50 -5.97 4.67
CA ALA A 128 -12.64 -5.60 5.79
C ALA A 128 -12.36 -6.81 6.68
N TYR A 129 -11.08 -7.05 6.98
CA TYR A 129 -10.63 -8.12 7.85
C TYR A 129 -9.38 -7.72 8.63
N GLY A 130 -9.29 -8.21 9.87
CA GLY A 130 -8.13 -8.02 10.72
C GLY A 130 -8.31 -6.93 11.77
N GLN A 131 -7.27 -6.76 12.57
CA GLN A 131 -7.23 -5.85 13.73
C GLN A 131 -6.03 -4.90 13.69
N HIS A 132 -5.11 -5.09 12.75
CA HIS A 132 -3.94 -4.24 12.63
C HIS A 132 -4.28 -2.98 11.81
N HIS A 133 -4.15 -1.82 12.47
CA HIS A 133 -4.35 -0.50 11.84
C HIS A 133 -3.02 0.04 11.33
N LEU A 134 -3.05 0.67 10.14
CA LEU A 134 -1.84 1.18 9.49
C LEU A 134 -1.13 2.25 10.33
N ALA A 135 -1.88 3.13 11.00
CA ALA A 135 -1.31 4.15 11.87
C ALA A 135 -0.45 3.53 12.98
N ASN A 136 -0.94 2.49 13.66
CA ASN A 136 -0.19 1.80 14.70
C ASN A 136 1.07 1.13 14.12
N HIS A 137 0.93 0.48 12.98
CA HIS A 137 2.07 -0.14 12.29
C HIS A 137 3.17 0.87 11.95
N PHE A 138 2.81 2.07 11.49
CA PHE A 138 3.77 3.14 11.23
C PHE A 138 4.46 3.64 12.51
N HIS A 139 3.71 3.78 13.59
CA HIS A 139 4.30 4.13 14.90
C HIS A 139 5.26 3.06 15.42
N ASP A 140 4.93 1.79 15.30
CA ASP A 140 5.79 0.68 15.70
C ASP A 140 7.10 0.64 14.91
N LEU A 141 7.05 0.95 13.60
CA LEU A 141 8.25 1.03 12.75
C LEU A 141 9.14 2.25 13.05
N THR A 142 8.59 3.29 13.64
CA THR A 142 9.34 4.51 13.98
C THR A 142 9.88 4.51 15.40
N ASN A 143 9.25 3.77 16.30
CA ASN A 143 9.60 3.61 17.70
C ASN A 143 9.77 2.13 18.06
N PRO A 144 10.77 1.43 17.50
CA PRO A 144 11.03 0.06 17.91
C PRO A 144 11.44 0.05 19.39
N LEU A 145 10.78 -0.81 20.19
CA LEU A 145 11.07 -1.02 21.61
C LEU A 145 12.50 -1.56 21.79
#